data_29434916fbefef4f68a02cbe977afaf1
#
_entry.id   29434916fbefef4f68a02cbe977afaf1
#
_cell.length_a   1.000
_cell.length_b   1.000
_cell.length_c   1.000
_cell.angle_alpha   90.00
_cell.angle_beta   90.00
_cell.angle_gamma   90.00
#
_symmetry.space_group_name_H-M   'P 1'
#
loop_
_entity.id
_entity.type
_entity.pdbx_description
1 polymer ?
#
loop_
_entity_poly.entity_id
_entity_poly.type
_entity_poly.pdbx_seq_one_letter_code
_entity_poly.pdbx_strand_id
1 'polypeptide(L)'
;MAIQFIYLHGFASSPQSQKATAFKKRFSELGQPLTVPDLEGGDFKHLTISRQIRIINDTLDTFPDATCALIGSSMGGYLAALTGQLRREVKGLYLMCPGFNFIRRWRLALADEIQKGTGLIRVFNYRYNKNMELDLGIFKDAEQWEAIDFDRPLPTRIVHGLRDDIVDIEESRNFARQHSWVSLNEVDSDHGMISHLNWILEDCLEFFKRQALL
;
A
#
# COMPACT_ATOMS: atom_id res chain seq x y z
N MET A 1 2.75 12.21 22.52
CA MET A 1 2.99 12.76 21.15
C MET A 1 1.74 12.50 20.33
N ALA A 2 1.40 13.41 19.41
CA ALA A 2 0.27 13.17 18.51
C ALA A 2 0.63 12.07 17.52
N ILE A 3 -0.32 11.18 17.24
CA ILE A 3 -0.15 10.12 16.23
C ILE A 3 -0.82 10.57 14.95
N GLN A 4 -0.13 10.39 13.82
CA GLN A 4 -0.64 10.69 12.49
C GLN A 4 -0.90 9.40 11.73
N PHE A 5 -2.11 9.27 11.21
CA PHE A 5 -2.50 8.14 10.37
C PHE A 5 -2.46 8.54 8.89
N ILE A 6 -1.81 7.71 8.08
CA ILE A 6 -1.68 7.97 6.64
C ILE A 6 -2.15 6.72 5.88
N TYR A 7 -3.06 6.92 4.94
CA TYR A 7 -3.58 5.85 4.08
C TYR A 7 -2.97 5.93 2.68
N LEU A 8 -2.39 4.84 2.21
CA LEU A 8 -1.74 4.69 0.92
C LEU A 8 -2.61 3.83 0.00
N HIS A 9 -3.15 4.45 -1.05
CA HIS A 9 -4.02 3.75 -2.00
C HIS A 9 -3.24 2.85 -2.96
N GLY A 10 -3.93 1.92 -3.63
CA GLY A 10 -3.32 0.99 -4.58
C GLY A 10 -2.96 1.65 -5.91
N PHE A 11 -2.34 0.84 -6.78
CA PHE A 11 -2.01 1.22 -8.15
C PHE A 11 -3.25 1.62 -8.95
N ALA A 12 -3.09 2.65 -9.80
CA ALA A 12 -4.17 3.17 -10.66
C ALA A 12 -5.47 3.52 -9.91
N SER A 13 -5.35 3.90 -8.65
CA SER A 13 -6.42 4.25 -7.73
C SER A 13 -6.30 5.72 -7.28
N SER A 14 -7.05 6.14 -6.26
CA SER A 14 -7.04 7.54 -5.83
C SER A 14 -7.36 7.70 -4.35
N PRO A 15 -7.10 8.91 -3.78
CA PRO A 15 -7.56 9.28 -2.43
C PRO A 15 -9.08 9.24 -2.25
N GLN A 16 -9.85 9.21 -3.32
CA GLN A 16 -11.32 9.12 -3.34
C GLN A 16 -11.83 7.69 -3.54
N SER A 17 -10.94 6.68 -3.53
CA SER A 17 -11.36 5.28 -3.63
C SER A 17 -12.31 4.91 -2.48
N GLN A 18 -13.14 3.90 -2.71
CA GLN A 18 -14.14 3.46 -1.72
C GLN A 18 -13.49 3.12 -0.37
N LYS A 19 -12.38 2.38 -0.37
CA LYS A 19 -11.63 2.06 0.84
C LYS A 19 -11.09 3.31 1.53
N ALA A 20 -10.40 4.19 0.80
CA ALA A 20 -9.82 5.41 1.37
C ALA A 20 -10.89 6.30 2.00
N THR A 21 -12.04 6.46 1.32
CA THR A 21 -13.18 7.25 1.82
C THR A 21 -13.76 6.63 3.10
N ALA A 22 -13.93 5.31 3.15
CA ALA A 22 -14.45 4.62 4.31
C ALA A 22 -13.50 4.74 5.53
N PHE A 23 -12.19 4.52 5.32
CA PHE A 23 -11.18 4.73 6.36
C PHE A 23 -11.17 6.19 6.85
N LYS A 24 -11.17 7.16 5.95
CA LYS A 24 -11.19 8.59 6.29
C LYS A 24 -12.41 8.95 7.14
N LYS A 25 -13.59 8.46 6.75
CA LYS A 25 -14.83 8.66 7.51
C LYS A 25 -14.72 8.05 8.92
N ARG A 26 -14.33 6.77 9.00
CA ARG A 26 -14.26 6.03 10.27
C ARG A 26 -13.26 6.66 11.26
N PHE A 27 -12.09 7.07 10.78
CA PHE A 27 -11.09 7.76 11.61
C PHE A 27 -11.58 9.15 12.06
N SER A 28 -12.26 9.89 11.19
CA SER A 28 -12.86 11.18 11.55
C SER A 28 -13.92 11.06 12.66
N GLU A 29 -14.74 10.00 12.65
CA GLU A 29 -15.72 9.72 13.71
C GLU A 29 -15.08 9.52 15.09
N LEU A 30 -13.81 9.13 15.13
CA LEU A 30 -13.01 8.96 16.35
C LEU A 30 -12.20 10.22 16.71
N GLY A 31 -12.36 11.32 15.97
CA GLY A 31 -11.55 12.51 16.15
C GLY A 31 -10.09 12.35 15.74
N GLN A 32 -9.77 11.30 14.97
CA GLN A 32 -8.42 11.00 14.46
C GLN A 32 -8.36 11.34 12.97
N PRO A 33 -7.69 12.40 12.54
CA PRO A 33 -7.59 12.73 11.13
C PRO A 33 -6.74 11.69 10.38
N LEU A 34 -7.20 11.28 9.20
CA LEU A 34 -6.49 10.38 8.30
C LEU A 34 -6.04 11.15 7.05
N THR A 35 -4.74 11.24 6.85
CA THR A 35 -4.16 11.83 5.63
C THR A 35 -4.11 10.79 4.51
N VAL A 36 -4.52 11.17 3.31
CA VAL A 36 -4.51 10.29 2.13
C VAL A 36 -3.82 11.03 0.98
N PRO A 37 -2.50 10.87 0.79
CA PRO A 37 -1.78 11.51 -0.31
C PRO A 37 -2.20 10.93 -1.67
N ASP A 38 -2.13 11.76 -2.71
CA ASP A 38 -2.31 11.32 -4.10
C ASP A 38 -1.01 10.72 -4.63
N LEU A 39 -0.90 9.40 -4.62
CA LEU A 39 0.30 8.68 -5.03
C LEU A 39 0.56 8.71 -6.55
N GLU A 40 -0.42 9.11 -7.36
CA GLU A 40 -0.19 9.36 -8.80
C GLU A 40 0.54 10.69 -9.03
N GLY A 41 0.36 11.67 -8.13
CA GLY A 41 0.99 12.98 -8.22
C GLY A 41 0.67 13.74 -9.50
N GLY A 42 -0.49 13.47 -10.12
CA GLY A 42 -0.97 14.15 -11.34
C GLY A 42 -0.33 13.69 -12.66
N ASP A 43 0.57 12.70 -12.63
CA ASP A 43 1.25 12.18 -13.82
C ASP A 43 1.36 10.65 -13.77
N PHE A 44 0.28 9.99 -14.17
CA PHE A 44 0.20 8.53 -14.18
C PHE A 44 1.17 7.90 -15.19
N LYS A 45 1.38 8.56 -16.34
CA LYS A 45 2.23 8.01 -17.40
C LYS A 45 3.66 7.76 -16.93
N HIS A 46 4.23 8.68 -16.15
CA HIS A 46 5.59 8.57 -15.64
C HIS A 46 5.63 8.18 -14.15
N LEU A 47 4.66 7.36 -13.73
CA LEU A 47 4.61 6.84 -12.37
C LEU A 47 5.80 5.91 -12.10
N THR A 48 6.49 6.12 -10.97
CA THR A 48 7.57 5.26 -10.48
C THR A 48 7.40 4.96 -9.00
N ILE A 49 8.05 3.93 -8.49
CA ILE A 49 8.09 3.63 -7.05
C ILE A 49 8.78 4.76 -6.30
N SER A 50 9.93 5.25 -6.82
CA SER A 50 10.67 6.38 -6.22
C SER A 50 9.83 7.64 -6.08
N ARG A 51 9.01 7.96 -7.09
CA ARG A 51 8.13 9.13 -7.04
C ARG A 51 7.06 8.97 -5.97
N GLN A 52 6.45 7.79 -5.86
CA GLN A 52 5.46 7.51 -4.84
C GLN A 52 6.07 7.56 -3.43
N ILE A 53 7.24 6.97 -3.22
CA ILE A 53 7.98 7.05 -1.94
C ILE A 53 8.31 8.51 -1.59
N ARG A 54 8.68 9.34 -2.58
CA ARG A 54 8.90 10.77 -2.34
C ARG A 54 7.63 11.46 -1.84
N ILE A 55 6.48 11.25 -2.51
CA ILE A 55 5.19 11.80 -2.08
C ILE A 55 4.85 11.38 -0.63
N ILE A 56 5.13 10.12 -0.29
CA ILE A 56 4.90 9.62 1.07
C ILE A 56 5.85 10.32 2.06
N ASN A 57 7.13 10.46 1.73
CA ASN A 57 8.11 11.15 2.56
C ASN A 57 7.74 12.63 2.75
N ASP A 58 7.39 13.34 1.68
CA ASP A 58 6.95 14.74 1.76
C ASP A 58 5.70 14.86 2.66
N THR A 59 4.80 13.87 2.62
CA THR A 59 3.63 13.83 3.51
C THR A 59 4.05 13.63 4.96
N LEU A 60 4.95 12.68 5.25
CA LEU A 60 5.47 12.46 6.61
C LEU A 60 6.18 13.70 7.17
N ASP A 61 6.95 14.39 6.33
CA ASP A 61 7.70 15.59 6.72
C ASP A 61 6.80 16.79 7.06
N THR A 62 5.51 16.74 6.71
CA THR A 62 4.53 17.75 7.20
C THR A 62 4.19 17.59 8.68
N PHE A 63 4.59 16.48 9.31
CA PHE A 63 4.31 16.14 10.70
C PHE A 63 5.61 15.97 11.50
N PRO A 64 6.44 16.99 11.64
CA PRO A 64 7.71 16.90 12.36
C PRO A 64 7.43 16.47 13.81
N ASP A 65 8.26 15.59 14.34
CA ASP A 65 8.18 15.03 15.70
C ASP A 65 6.92 14.19 16.01
N ALA A 66 6.08 13.89 15.01
CA ALA A 66 4.94 13.02 15.21
C ALA A 66 5.32 11.54 15.11
N THR A 67 4.61 10.69 15.85
CA THR A 67 4.57 9.26 15.60
C THR A 67 3.58 9.00 14.44
N CYS A 68 3.96 8.17 13.47
CA CYS A 68 3.12 7.86 12.32
C CYS A 68 2.72 6.39 12.30
N ALA A 69 1.52 6.11 11.79
CA ALA A 69 1.03 4.78 11.46
C ALA A 69 0.54 4.76 10.01
N LEU A 70 0.93 3.75 9.25
CA LEU A 70 0.57 3.64 7.84
C LEU A 70 -0.48 2.54 7.62
N ILE A 71 -1.46 2.86 6.79
CA ILE A 71 -2.48 1.94 6.29
C ILE A 71 -2.28 1.85 4.78
N GLY A 72 -2.10 0.66 4.23
CA GLY A 72 -1.82 0.50 2.81
C GLY A 72 -2.64 -0.58 2.14
N SER A 73 -3.08 -0.34 0.90
CA SER A 73 -3.83 -1.32 0.10
C SER A 73 -3.06 -1.67 -1.17
N SER A 74 -2.87 -2.95 -1.45
CA SER A 74 -2.21 -3.47 -2.66
C SER A 74 -0.79 -2.88 -2.82
N MET A 75 -0.49 -2.16 -3.90
CA MET A 75 0.75 -1.41 -4.07
C MET A 75 0.99 -0.44 -2.90
N GLY A 76 -0.05 0.26 -2.41
CA GLY A 76 0.08 1.11 -1.23
C GLY A 76 0.50 0.36 0.03
N GLY A 77 0.16 -0.94 0.13
CA GLY A 77 0.65 -1.83 1.19
C GLY A 77 2.15 -2.12 1.08
N TYR A 78 2.64 -2.38 -0.12
CA TYR A 78 4.08 -2.53 -0.38
C TYR A 78 4.84 -1.23 -0.09
N LEU A 79 4.32 -0.08 -0.56
CA LEU A 79 4.93 1.23 -0.28
C LEU A 79 4.93 1.56 1.21
N ALA A 80 3.88 1.18 1.96
CA ALA A 80 3.83 1.33 3.41
C ALA A 80 4.93 0.50 4.10
N ALA A 81 5.14 -0.74 3.65
CA ALA A 81 6.18 -1.61 4.18
C ALA A 81 7.59 -1.03 3.90
N LEU A 82 7.86 -0.60 2.66
CA LEU A 82 9.13 0.07 2.30
C LEU A 82 9.37 1.32 3.16
N THR A 83 8.36 2.20 3.24
CA THR A 83 8.46 3.42 4.05
C THR A 83 8.71 3.09 5.52
N GLY A 84 8.04 2.06 6.04
CA GLY A 84 8.24 1.59 7.42
C GLY A 84 9.68 1.14 7.72
N GLN A 85 10.41 0.59 6.75
CA GLN A 85 11.83 0.26 6.92
C GLN A 85 12.70 1.52 6.98
N LEU A 86 12.39 2.54 6.19
CA LEU A 86 13.22 3.72 5.98
C LEU A 86 12.96 4.84 7.00
N ARG A 87 11.74 4.97 7.52
CA ARG A 87 11.27 6.09 8.35
C ARG A 87 11.01 5.64 9.78
N ARG A 88 11.85 6.10 10.71
CA ARG A 88 11.83 5.66 12.13
C ARG A 88 10.60 6.13 12.90
N GLU A 89 9.97 7.23 12.50
CA GLU A 89 8.73 7.75 13.06
C GLU A 89 7.52 6.87 12.77
N VAL A 90 7.58 6.00 11.74
CA VAL A 90 6.54 4.98 11.49
C VAL A 90 6.65 3.89 12.55
N LYS A 91 5.56 3.64 13.29
CA LYS A 91 5.52 2.72 14.44
C LYS A 91 4.55 1.56 14.29
N GLY A 92 3.74 1.53 13.24
CA GLY A 92 2.82 0.44 12.96
C GLY A 92 2.31 0.45 11.54
N LEU A 93 2.02 -0.74 11.00
CA LEU A 93 1.52 -0.94 9.64
C LEU A 93 0.25 -1.78 9.64
N TYR A 94 -0.75 -1.33 8.89
CA TYR A 94 -1.93 -2.11 8.57
C TYR A 94 -2.05 -2.27 7.05
N LEU A 95 -1.89 -3.49 6.54
CA LEU A 95 -1.71 -3.77 5.12
C LEU A 95 -2.84 -4.66 4.60
N MET A 96 -3.48 -4.24 3.53
CA MET A 96 -4.56 -4.99 2.85
C MET A 96 -4.05 -5.52 1.52
N CYS A 97 -4.00 -6.84 1.36
CA CYS A 97 -3.53 -7.53 0.16
C CYS A 97 -2.23 -6.90 -0.40
N PRO A 98 -1.15 -6.74 0.40
CA PRO A 98 0.05 -6.01 -0.03
C PRO A 98 0.74 -6.72 -1.19
N GLY A 99 1.08 -5.95 -2.22
CA GLY A 99 1.74 -6.47 -3.43
C GLY A 99 3.26 -6.53 -3.28
N PHE A 100 3.81 -7.36 -2.40
CA PHE A 100 5.25 -7.45 -2.14
C PHE A 100 6.07 -7.85 -3.37
N ASN A 101 5.53 -8.72 -4.23
CA ASN A 101 6.18 -9.14 -5.49
C ASN A 101 5.59 -8.42 -6.72
N PHE A 102 5.05 -7.22 -6.55
CA PHE A 102 4.37 -6.47 -7.61
C PHE A 102 5.21 -6.37 -8.90
N ILE A 103 6.45 -5.95 -8.80
CA ILE A 103 7.33 -5.75 -9.96
C ILE A 103 7.64 -7.07 -10.67
N ARG A 104 8.02 -8.10 -9.92
CA ARG A 104 8.29 -9.43 -10.48
C ARG A 104 7.09 -9.99 -11.22
N ARG A 105 5.90 -9.90 -10.60
CA ARG A 105 4.64 -10.37 -11.18
C ARG A 105 4.31 -9.63 -12.48
N TRP A 106 4.47 -8.31 -12.45
CA TRP A 106 4.23 -7.47 -13.63
C TRP A 106 5.21 -7.71 -14.75
N ARG A 107 6.49 -7.87 -14.48
CA ARG A 107 7.48 -8.26 -15.51
C ARG A 107 7.10 -9.56 -16.22
N LEU A 108 6.63 -10.54 -15.46
CA LEU A 108 6.17 -11.81 -16.05
C LEU A 108 4.88 -11.64 -16.86
N ALA A 109 3.88 -10.96 -16.31
CA ALA A 109 2.59 -10.76 -16.97
C ALA A 109 2.69 -9.88 -18.23
N LEU A 110 3.66 -8.98 -18.32
CA LEU A 110 3.84 -8.02 -19.40
C LEU A 110 5.07 -8.32 -20.27
N ALA A 111 5.62 -9.53 -20.19
CA ALA A 111 6.82 -9.91 -20.93
C ALA A 111 6.70 -9.63 -22.43
N ASP A 112 5.58 -9.98 -23.05
CA ASP A 112 5.29 -9.75 -24.47
C ASP A 112 5.23 -8.25 -24.80
N GLU A 113 4.62 -7.44 -23.94
CA GLU A 113 4.52 -6.00 -24.13
C GLU A 113 5.89 -5.33 -24.02
N ILE A 114 6.71 -5.79 -23.06
CA ILE A 114 8.09 -5.31 -22.87
C ILE A 114 8.94 -5.64 -24.10
N GLN A 115 8.78 -6.84 -24.70
CA GLN A 115 9.49 -7.25 -25.90
C GLN A 115 9.12 -6.43 -27.15
N LYS A 116 7.91 -5.90 -27.25
CA LYS A 116 7.49 -5.01 -28.34
C LYS A 116 8.30 -3.71 -28.42
N GLY A 117 8.99 -3.35 -27.34
CA GLY A 117 9.96 -2.24 -27.34
C GLY A 117 9.34 -0.83 -27.45
N THR A 118 8.02 -0.69 -27.28
CA THR A 118 7.35 0.62 -27.35
C THR A 118 7.67 1.53 -26.16
N GLY A 119 8.22 0.98 -25.08
CA GLY A 119 8.49 1.69 -23.82
C GLY A 119 7.23 2.03 -23.03
N LEU A 120 6.04 1.72 -23.54
CA LEU A 120 4.74 2.05 -22.95
C LEU A 120 3.84 0.81 -22.90
N ILE A 121 3.03 0.73 -21.85
CA ILE A 121 1.92 -0.23 -21.73
C ILE A 121 0.61 0.52 -21.50
N ARG A 122 -0.51 -0.13 -21.81
CA ARG A 122 -1.84 0.37 -21.47
C ARG A 122 -2.39 -0.42 -20.29
N VAL A 123 -2.76 0.31 -19.25
CA VAL A 123 -3.37 -0.26 -18.03
C VAL A 123 -4.66 0.48 -17.71
N PHE A 124 -5.63 -0.24 -17.15
CA PHE A 124 -6.87 0.36 -16.72
C PHE A 124 -6.63 1.19 -15.44
N ASN A 125 -6.99 2.47 -15.50
CA ASN A 125 -6.91 3.36 -14.36
C ASN A 125 -8.32 3.56 -13.77
N TYR A 126 -8.51 3.03 -12.55
CA TYR A 126 -9.80 3.06 -11.85
C TYR A 126 -10.24 4.48 -11.46
N ARG A 127 -9.29 5.38 -11.21
CA ARG A 127 -9.57 6.79 -10.90
C ARG A 127 -10.30 7.49 -12.04
N TYR A 128 -9.87 7.23 -13.28
CA TYR A 128 -10.39 7.89 -14.47
C TYR A 128 -11.36 7.01 -15.27
N ASN A 129 -11.56 5.77 -14.84
CA ASN A 129 -12.39 4.77 -15.49
C ASN A 129 -12.04 4.58 -17.00
N LYS A 130 -10.75 4.53 -17.32
CA LYS A 130 -10.24 4.38 -18.69
C LYS A 130 -8.85 3.75 -18.73
N ASN A 131 -8.50 3.21 -19.91
CA ASN A 131 -7.12 2.81 -20.16
C ASN A 131 -6.21 4.02 -20.32
N MET A 132 -5.06 4.00 -19.63
CA MET A 132 -4.03 5.02 -19.69
C MET A 132 -2.67 4.40 -19.99
N GLU A 133 -1.78 5.20 -20.59
CA GLU A 133 -0.41 4.80 -20.83
C GLU A 133 0.41 4.87 -19.54
N LEU A 134 1.31 3.90 -19.38
CA LEU A 134 2.32 3.86 -18.33
C LEU A 134 3.67 3.55 -18.96
N ASP A 135 4.69 4.30 -18.58
CA ASP A 135 6.07 4.11 -19.00
C ASP A 135 6.67 2.88 -18.30
N LEU A 136 7.34 2.03 -19.07
CA LEU A 136 8.03 0.83 -18.57
C LEU A 136 9.25 1.16 -17.71
N GLY A 137 9.67 2.41 -17.65
CA GLY A 137 10.71 2.91 -16.74
C GLY A 137 10.42 2.63 -15.26
N ILE A 138 9.14 2.39 -14.90
CA ILE A 138 8.76 1.94 -13.55
C ILE A 138 9.49 0.66 -13.15
N PHE A 139 9.76 -0.28 -14.08
CA PHE A 139 10.46 -1.53 -13.79
C PHE A 139 11.94 -1.31 -13.47
N LYS A 140 12.59 -0.38 -14.17
CA LYS A 140 14.00 -0.02 -13.88
C LYS A 140 14.10 0.73 -12.57
N ASP A 141 13.18 1.67 -12.33
CA ASP A 141 13.12 2.41 -11.06
C ASP A 141 12.91 1.47 -9.86
N ALA A 142 12.08 0.45 -10.02
CA ALA A 142 11.74 -0.46 -8.94
C ALA A 142 12.89 -1.37 -8.49
N GLU A 143 13.93 -1.60 -9.31
CA GLU A 143 15.05 -2.49 -9.00
C GLU A 143 15.77 -2.09 -7.70
N GLN A 144 15.95 -0.81 -7.46
CA GLN A 144 16.57 -0.32 -6.23
C GLN A 144 15.73 -0.59 -4.97
N TRP A 145 14.41 -0.72 -5.12
CA TRP A 145 13.47 -0.95 -4.03
C TRP A 145 13.29 -2.44 -3.73
N GLU A 146 13.48 -3.32 -4.72
CA GLU A 146 13.48 -4.77 -4.54
C GLU A 146 14.66 -5.27 -3.68
N ALA A 147 15.74 -4.47 -3.58
CA ALA A 147 16.90 -4.77 -2.77
C ALA A 147 16.75 -4.38 -1.28
N ILE A 148 15.65 -3.77 -0.90
CA ILE A 148 15.40 -3.38 0.50
C ILE A 148 14.94 -4.60 1.32
N ASP A 149 15.71 -4.94 2.34
CA ASP A 149 15.33 -5.95 3.32
C ASP A 149 14.32 -5.40 4.33
N PHE A 150 13.41 -6.28 4.80
CA PHE A 150 12.38 -5.91 5.78
C PHE A 150 12.78 -6.34 7.20
N ASP A 151 13.99 -5.99 7.62
CA ASP A 151 14.59 -6.47 8.88
C ASP A 151 14.15 -5.71 10.14
N ARG A 152 13.56 -4.52 9.96
CA ARG A 152 13.11 -3.73 11.09
C ARG A 152 11.86 -4.36 11.73
N PRO A 153 11.91 -4.72 13.04
CA PRO A 153 10.75 -5.26 13.74
C PRO A 153 9.71 -4.15 13.97
N LEU A 154 8.79 -4.04 13.03
CA LEU A 154 7.72 -3.05 13.05
C LEU A 154 6.37 -3.76 13.16
N PRO A 155 5.60 -3.54 14.25
CA PRO A 155 4.28 -4.16 14.40
C PRO A 155 3.46 -4.00 13.13
N THR A 156 3.07 -5.14 12.53
CA THR A 156 2.39 -5.17 11.26
C THR A 156 1.20 -6.12 11.31
N ARG A 157 0.03 -5.65 10.88
CA ARG A 157 -1.13 -6.47 10.58
C ARG A 157 -1.32 -6.53 9.08
N ILE A 158 -1.40 -7.74 8.54
CA ILE A 158 -1.83 -7.98 7.16
C ILE A 158 -3.22 -8.59 7.18
N VAL A 159 -4.09 -8.11 6.30
CA VAL A 159 -5.38 -8.74 5.97
C VAL A 159 -5.36 -9.10 4.49
N HIS A 160 -5.65 -10.35 4.14
CA HIS A 160 -5.58 -10.82 2.75
C HIS A 160 -6.79 -11.67 2.39
N GLY A 161 -7.32 -11.45 1.19
CA GLY A 161 -8.45 -12.20 0.66
C GLY A 161 -8.04 -13.60 0.16
N LEU A 162 -8.76 -14.64 0.59
CA LEU A 162 -8.53 -16.03 0.13
C LEU A 162 -8.79 -16.23 -1.37
N ARG A 163 -9.61 -15.35 -1.98
CA ARG A 163 -9.96 -15.39 -3.39
C ARG A 163 -9.34 -14.23 -4.16
N ASP A 164 -8.20 -13.72 -3.69
CA ASP A 164 -7.45 -12.67 -4.37
C ASP A 164 -6.80 -13.23 -5.64
N ASP A 165 -7.28 -12.79 -6.80
CA ASP A 165 -6.81 -13.18 -8.13
C ASP A 165 -5.76 -12.22 -8.71
N ILE A 166 -5.45 -11.14 -7.98
CA ILE A 166 -4.47 -10.11 -8.37
C ILE A 166 -3.14 -10.30 -7.65
N VAL A 167 -3.19 -10.50 -6.33
CA VAL A 167 -2.03 -10.73 -5.47
C VAL A 167 -2.18 -12.07 -4.77
N ASP A 168 -1.31 -13.02 -5.11
CA ASP A 168 -1.33 -14.33 -4.46
C ASP A 168 -1.14 -14.19 -2.95
N ILE A 169 -2.07 -14.77 -2.18
CA ILE A 169 -2.04 -14.77 -0.71
C ILE A 169 -0.73 -15.36 -0.14
N GLU A 170 -0.06 -16.23 -0.90
CA GLU A 170 1.24 -16.77 -0.49
C GLU A 170 2.32 -15.69 -0.33
N GLU A 171 2.20 -14.55 -0.99
CA GLU A 171 3.09 -13.42 -0.73
C GLU A 171 2.97 -12.95 0.74
N SER A 172 1.75 -12.80 1.23
CA SER A 172 1.48 -12.40 2.63
C SER A 172 1.81 -13.50 3.63
N ARG A 173 1.52 -14.76 3.30
CA ARG A 173 1.87 -15.92 4.15
C ARG A 173 3.37 -16.05 4.31
N ASN A 174 4.13 -15.92 3.21
CA ASN A 174 5.58 -15.96 3.22
C ASN A 174 6.16 -14.81 4.03
N PHE A 175 5.66 -13.61 3.84
CA PHE A 175 6.10 -12.44 4.59
C PHE A 175 5.84 -12.61 6.10
N ALA A 176 4.66 -13.07 6.49
CA ALA A 176 4.33 -13.31 7.90
C ALA A 176 5.16 -14.44 8.52
N ARG A 177 5.48 -15.51 7.76
CA ARG A 177 6.35 -16.58 8.24
C ARG A 177 7.79 -16.13 8.51
N GLN A 178 8.29 -15.18 7.75
CA GLN A 178 9.66 -14.66 7.87
C GLN A 178 9.81 -13.61 8.98
N HIS A 179 8.72 -12.98 9.44
CA HIS A 179 8.77 -11.85 10.35
C HIS A 179 7.84 -12.04 11.54
N SER A 180 8.40 -12.38 12.70
CA SER A 180 7.63 -12.69 13.93
C SER A 180 6.78 -11.53 14.46
N TRP A 181 7.02 -10.31 14.02
CA TRP A 181 6.25 -9.11 14.37
C TRP A 181 5.08 -8.83 13.41
N VAL A 182 4.86 -9.72 12.44
CA VAL A 182 3.76 -9.63 11.48
C VAL A 182 2.67 -10.62 11.86
N SER A 183 1.45 -10.15 11.91
CA SER A 183 0.25 -10.98 12.05
C SER A 183 -0.58 -10.95 10.77
N LEU A 184 -1.08 -12.10 10.33
CA LEU A 184 -1.88 -12.26 9.12
C LEU A 184 -3.29 -12.73 9.47
N ASN A 185 -4.29 -11.99 8.99
CA ASN A 185 -5.69 -12.42 8.96
C ASN A 185 -6.09 -12.74 7.52
N GLU A 186 -6.58 -13.94 7.30
CA GLU A 186 -7.12 -14.39 6.02
C GLU A 186 -8.65 -14.28 6.05
N VAL A 187 -9.25 -13.69 5.01
CA VAL A 187 -10.70 -13.48 4.93
C VAL A 187 -11.24 -14.01 3.61
N ASP A 188 -12.47 -14.48 3.59
CA ASP A 188 -13.13 -14.98 2.38
C ASP A 188 -13.58 -13.82 1.48
N SER A 189 -12.60 -13.18 0.83
CA SER A 189 -12.79 -12.02 -0.03
C SER A 189 -11.88 -12.07 -1.27
N ASP A 190 -12.20 -11.21 -2.23
CA ASP A 190 -11.38 -10.89 -3.40
C ASP A 190 -10.32 -9.83 -3.07
N HIS A 191 -9.52 -9.39 -4.09
CA HIS A 191 -8.53 -8.32 -3.96
C HIS A 191 -9.13 -6.98 -3.51
N GLY A 192 -10.35 -6.69 -3.91
CA GLY A 192 -11.05 -5.46 -3.57
C GLY A 192 -11.36 -5.34 -2.08
N MET A 193 -11.64 -6.48 -1.41
CA MET A 193 -11.97 -6.59 0.02
C MET A 193 -13.19 -5.77 0.46
N ILE A 194 -14.03 -5.37 -0.48
CA ILE A 194 -15.18 -4.49 -0.20
C ILE A 194 -16.24 -5.20 0.63
N SER A 195 -16.45 -6.51 0.42
CA SER A 195 -17.38 -7.32 1.19
C SER A 195 -17.07 -7.39 2.69
N HIS A 196 -15.79 -7.17 3.06
CA HIS A 196 -15.30 -7.21 4.44
C HIS A 196 -14.90 -5.84 4.98
N LEU A 197 -15.22 -4.75 4.27
CA LEU A 197 -14.70 -3.43 4.59
C LEU A 197 -15.01 -2.98 6.03
N ASN A 198 -16.22 -3.20 6.51
CA ASN A 198 -16.60 -2.84 7.89
C ASN A 198 -15.76 -3.62 8.92
N TRP A 199 -15.57 -4.92 8.72
CA TRP A 199 -14.75 -5.73 9.59
C TRP A 199 -13.29 -5.27 9.56
N ILE A 200 -12.74 -4.96 8.38
CA ILE A 200 -11.37 -4.46 8.20
C ILE A 200 -11.16 -3.14 8.95
N LEU A 201 -12.14 -2.23 8.91
CA LEU A 201 -12.07 -0.97 9.64
C LEU A 201 -11.94 -1.21 11.15
N GLU A 202 -12.75 -2.10 11.71
CA GLU A 202 -12.72 -2.40 13.14
C GLU A 202 -11.44 -3.18 13.54
N ASP A 203 -10.99 -4.15 12.72
CA ASP A 203 -9.71 -4.87 12.96
C ASP A 203 -8.52 -3.92 12.92
N CYS A 204 -8.53 -2.94 12.00
CA CYS A 204 -7.50 -1.91 11.91
C CYS A 204 -7.43 -1.06 13.19
N LEU A 205 -8.57 -0.58 13.66
CA LEU A 205 -8.65 0.22 14.87
C LEU A 205 -8.22 -0.57 16.10
N GLU A 206 -8.67 -1.82 16.22
CA GLU A 206 -8.29 -2.70 17.32
C GLU A 206 -6.79 -3.02 17.30
N PHE A 207 -6.23 -3.26 16.11
CA PHE A 207 -4.79 -3.45 15.96
C PHE A 207 -4.01 -2.24 16.48
N PHE A 208 -4.32 -1.03 16.04
CA PHE A 208 -3.60 0.17 16.48
C PHE A 208 -3.80 0.49 17.96
N LYS A 209 -4.97 0.20 18.54
CA LYS A 209 -5.20 0.30 19.99
C LYS A 209 -4.26 -0.65 20.76
N ARG A 210 -4.14 -1.90 20.34
CA ARG A 210 -3.22 -2.88 20.96
C ARG A 210 -1.76 -2.47 20.88
N GLN A 211 -1.40 -1.68 19.88
CA GLN A 211 -0.05 -1.13 19.74
C GLN A 211 0.14 0.21 20.47
N ALA A 212 -0.85 0.68 21.22
CA ALA A 212 -0.88 2.01 21.87
C ALA A 212 -0.66 3.16 20.87
N LEU A 213 -1.17 3.01 19.65
CA LEU A 213 -1.14 3.99 18.57
C LEU A 213 -2.51 4.66 18.34
N LEU A 214 -3.55 4.24 19.04
CA LEU A 214 -4.90 4.80 18.95
C LEU A 214 -5.53 4.89 20.33
#